data_a0cdaa487f86f089818f8880bff2cee8
#
_entry.id   a0cdaa487f86f089818f8880bff2cee8
#
_cell.length_a   1.000
_cell.length_b   1.000
_cell.length_c   1.000
_cell.angle_alpha   90.00
_cell.angle_beta   90.00
_cell.angle_gamma   90.00
#
_symmetry.space_group_name_H-M   'P 1'
#
loop_
_entity.id
_entity.type
_entity.pdbx_description
1 polymer ?
#
loop_
_entity_poly.entity_id
_entity_poly.type
_entity_poly.pdbx_seq_one_letter_code
_entity_poly.pdbx_strand_id
1 'polypeptide(L)'
;MIQKKQTKENEEKLDELLELAGLSEFKTALPRELSGGMKQRVSIVRALSYDAPLLLMDEPFGALDALTRDHLNEELLKIWQKTKKTVIFVTHSIEEATFLSDRVLVMSARPGRVKEMVEIDLPRPRGEATRNDSKFTEYNKYLRGIIG
;
A
#
# COMPACT_ATOMS: atom_id res chain seq x y z
N MET A 1 27.87 -0.50 0.53
CA MET A 1 27.00 0.23 1.49
C MET A 1 27.01 1.70 1.10
N ILE A 2 25.99 2.17 0.36
CA ILE A 2 25.91 3.57 -0.08
C ILE A 2 25.22 4.35 1.05
N GLN A 3 26.01 4.95 1.93
CA GLN A 3 25.49 6.01 2.81
C GLN A 3 25.19 7.21 1.92
N LYS A 4 23.92 7.38 1.51
CA LYS A 4 23.45 8.67 1.02
C LYS A 4 23.64 9.66 2.18
N LYS A 5 24.43 10.72 1.93
CA LYS A 5 24.60 11.84 2.87
C LYS A 5 23.23 12.30 3.31
N GLN A 6 23.01 12.41 4.62
CA GLN A 6 21.88 13.14 5.18
C GLN A 6 22.00 14.59 4.67
N THR A 7 21.19 14.92 3.68
CA THR A 7 21.03 16.30 3.23
C THR A 7 19.79 16.85 3.92
N LYS A 8 19.76 18.16 4.17
CA LYS A 8 18.59 18.85 4.75
C LYS A 8 17.31 18.52 3.98
N GLU A 9 17.38 18.45 2.66
CA GLU A 9 16.28 18.05 1.77
C GLU A 9 15.76 16.63 2.05
N ASN A 10 16.64 15.67 2.33
CA ASN A 10 16.23 14.30 2.66
C ASN A 10 15.58 14.20 4.04
N GLU A 11 16.00 15.05 4.99
CA GLU A 11 15.36 15.12 6.32
C GLU A 11 13.98 15.75 6.24
N GLU A 12 13.82 16.83 5.49
CA GLU A 12 12.52 17.47 5.24
C GLU A 12 11.54 16.50 4.58
N LYS A 13 11.97 15.79 3.54
CA LYS A 13 11.16 14.75 2.87
C LYS A 13 10.77 13.60 3.81
N LEU A 14 11.68 13.17 4.68
CA LEU A 14 11.38 12.14 5.66
C LEU A 14 10.36 12.63 6.69
N ASP A 15 10.49 13.87 7.14
CA ASP A 15 9.56 14.48 8.10
C ASP A 15 8.14 14.60 7.50
N GLU A 16 8.01 15.01 6.24
CA GLU A 16 6.74 15.01 5.52
C GLU A 16 6.11 13.61 5.43
N LEU A 17 6.92 12.59 5.12
CA LEU A 17 6.42 11.20 5.05
C LEU A 17 6.01 10.67 6.43
N LEU A 18 6.73 11.02 7.49
CA LEU A 18 6.37 10.66 8.87
C LEU A 18 5.08 11.35 9.30
N GLU A 19 4.88 12.62 8.94
CA GLU A 19 3.65 13.35 9.21
C GLU A 19 2.46 12.70 8.50
N LEU A 20 2.60 12.39 7.20
CA LEU A 20 1.57 11.71 6.41
C LEU A 20 1.20 10.34 6.99
N ALA A 21 2.15 9.64 7.59
CA ALA A 21 1.94 8.35 8.23
C ALA A 21 1.47 8.47 9.70
N GLY A 22 1.30 9.67 10.23
CA GLY A 22 0.93 9.91 11.64
C GLY A 22 2.00 9.43 12.63
N LEU A 23 3.28 9.57 12.27
CA LEU A 23 4.42 9.07 13.04
C LEU A 23 5.37 10.16 13.53
N SER A 24 5.04 11.43 13.36
CA SER A 24 5.94 12.57 13.70
C SER A 24 6.43 12.52 15.14
N GLU A 25 5.55 12.19 16.10
CA GLU A 25 5.89 12.10 17.52
C GLU A 25 6.80 10.90 17.86
N PHE A 26 6.89 9.94 16.95
CA PHE A 26 7.66 8.69 17.13
C PHE A 26 8.97 8.67 16.35
N LYS A 27 9.43 9.81 15.82
CA LYS A 27 10.65 9.93 15.00
C LYS A 27 11.89 9.38 15.71
N THR A 28 11.98 9.50 17.04
CA THR A 28 13.10 9.02 17.86
C THR A 28 12.81 7.72 18.60
N ALA A 29 11.62 7.15 18.45
CA ALA A 29 11.23 5.93 19.13
C ALA A 29 11.99 4.71 18.62
N LEU A 30 12.32 3.79 19.53
CA LEU A 30 12.94 2.53 19.18
C LEU A 30 11.88 1.54 18.64
N PRO A 31 12.26 0.59 17.78
CA PRO A 31 11.31 -0.37 17.22
C PRO A 31 10.47 -1.13 18.26
N ARG A 32 11.04 -1.40 19.44
CA ARG A 32 10.31 -2.06 20.55
C ARG A 32 9.20 -1.21 21.18
N GLU A 33 9.24 0.09 20.98
CA GLU A 33 8.26 1.06 21.53
C GLU A 33 7.09 1.28 20.57
N LEU A 34 7.17 0.73 19.36
CA LEU A 34 6.17 0.88 18.32
C LEU A 34 5.18 -0.30 18.32
N SER A 35 3.89 0.00 18.13
CA SER A 35 2.87 -1.02 17.86
C SER A 35 3.11 -1.74 16.53
N GLY A 36 2.43 -2.86 16.28
CA GLY A 36 2.52 -3.60 15.02
C GLY A 36 2.16 -2.73 13.80
N GLY A 37 1.06 -1.98 13.88
CA GLY A 37 0.63 -1.06 12.83
C GLY A 37 1.61 0.11 12.62
N MET A 38 2.21 0.64 13.70
CA MET A 38 3.24 1.68 13.59
C MET A 38 4.50 1.14 12.90
N LYS A 39 4.96 -0.06 13.23
CA LYS A 39 6.10 -0.72 12.56
C LYS A 39 5.83 -0.88 11.06
N GLN A 40 4.60 -1.23 10.71
CA GLN A 40 4.21 -1.37 9.30
C GLN A 40 4.26 -0.03 8.57
N ARG A 41 3.70 1.03 9.16
CA ARG A 41 3.78 2.40 8.61
C ARG A 41 5.23 2.88 8.48
N VAL A 42 6.09 2.61 9.44
CA VAL A 42 7.54 2.89 9.35
C VAL A 42 8.17 2.18 8.15
N SER A 43 7.82 0.92 7.90
CA SER A 43 8.33 0.16 6.74
C SER A 43 7.91 0.80 5.42
N ILE A 44 6.68 1.29 5.32
CA ILE A 44 6.18 2.01 4.15
C ILE A 44 6.92 3.35 3.97
N VAL A 45 7.02 4.15 5.03
CA VAL A 45 7.77 5.43 5.01
C VAL A 45 9.21 5.20 4.56
N ARG A 46 9.86 4.17 5.10
CA ARG A 46 11.22 3.78 4.70
C ARG A 46 11.31 3.44 3.21
N ALA A 47 10.38 2.63 2.69
CA ALA A 47 10.36 2.28 1.28
C ALA A 47 10.15 3.51 0.38
N LEU A 48 9.28 4.43 0.80
CA LEU A 48 8.96 5.67 0.07
C LEU A 48 10.05 6.74 0.16
N SER A 49 10.87 6.71 1.22
CA SER A 49 11.98 7.66 1.39
C SER A 49 13.12 7.46 0.37
N TYR A 50 13.22 6.26 -0.21
CA TYR A 50 14.14 6.02 -1.31
C TYR A 50 13.65 6.69 -2.59
N ASP A 51 14.58 7.25 -3.35
CA ASP A 51 14.28 7.85 -4.65
C ASP A 51 14.23 6.79 -5.77
N ALA A 52 13.40 5.77 -5.53
CA ALA A 52 13.14 4.71 -6.49
C ALA A 52 11.83 5.01 -7.23
N PRO A 53 11.81 4.90 -8.57
CA PRO A 53 10.60 5.13 -9.36
C PRO A 53 9.58 3.98 -9.20
N LEU A 54 10.04 2.80 -8.78
CA LEU A 54 9.24 1.59 -8.59
C LEU A 54 9.40 1.07 -7.17
N LEU A 55 8.27 0.76 -6.54
CA LEU A 55 8.19 0.11 -5.24
C LEU A 55 7.59 -1.29 -5.40
N LEU A 56 8.22 -2.26 -4.74
CA LEU A 56 7.70 -3.62 -4.62
C LEU A 56 7.23 -3.84 -3.17
N MET A 57 5.97 -4.22 -3.00
CA MET A 57 5.37 -4.52 -1.71
C MET A 57 4.79 -5.93 -1.76
N ASP A 58 5.33 -6.82 -0.94
CA ASP A 58 4.92 -8.21 -0.87
C ASP A 58 4.15 -8.47 0.43
N GLU A 59 2.84 -8.64 0.31
CA GLU A 59 1.88 -8.85 1.40
C GLU A 59 2.10 -7.94 2.63
N PRO A 60 2.25 -6.61 2.44
CA PRO A 60 2.68 -5.73 3.53
C PRO A 60 1.71 -5.69 4.70
N PHE A 61 0.45 -6.07 4.51
CA PHE A 61 -0.61 -6.03 5.53
C PHE A 61 -1.16 -7.42 5.91
N GLY A 62 -0.55 -8.50 5.40
CA GLY A 62 -1.06 -9.86 5.54
C GLY A 62 -1.24 -10.34 6.99
N ALA A 63 -0.41 -9.86 7.92
CA ALA A 63 -0.45 -10.26 9.35
C ALA A 63 -1.39 -9.38 10.21
N LEU A 64 -2.11 -8.41 9.61
CA LEU A 64 -2.95 -7.48 10.35
C LEU A 64 -4.42 -7.91 10.34
N ASP A 65 -5.16 -7.51 11.39
CA ASP A 65 -6.61 -7.63 11.43
C ASP A 65 -7.28 -6.74 10.37
N ALA A 66 -8.54 -7.03 10.03
CA ALA A 66 -9.25 -6.38 8.93
C ALA A 66 -9.36 -4.86 9.10
N LEU A 67 -9.71 -4.37 10.29
CA LEU A 67 -9.89 -2.93 10.53
C LEU A 67 -8.57 -2.15 10.42
N THR A 68 -7.51 -2.70 11.01
CA THR A 68 -6.17 -2.11 10.91
C THR A 68 -5.68 -2.10 9.47
N ARG A 69 -5.94 -3.17 8.72
CA ARG A 69 -5.60 -3.28 7.30
C ARG A 69 -6.31 -2.25 6.45
N ASP A 70 -7.62 -2.08 6.65
CA ASP A 70 -8.41 -1.09 5.93
C ASP A 70 -7.91 0.32 6.16
N HIS A 71 -7.62 0.66 7.40
CA HIS A 71 -7.03 1.95 7.76
C HIS A 71 -5.67 2.18 7.07
N LEU A 72 -4.79 1.18 7.09
CA LEU A 72 -3.48 1.28 6.46
C LEU A 72 -3.54 1.33 4.93
N ASN A 73 -4.52 0.69 4.32
CA ASN A 73 -4.77 0.83 2.88
C ASN A 73 -5.14 2.27 2.50
N GLU A 74 -5.96 2.93 3.30
CA GLU A 74 -6.29 4.35 3.10
C GLU A 74 -5.09 5.26 3.30
N GLU A 75 -4.32 5.04 4.36
CA GLU A 75 -3.08 5.77 4.62
C GLU A 75 -2.07 5.60 3.47
N LEU A 76 -1.89 4.37 2.96
CA LEU A 76 -1.04 4.10 1.81
C LEU A 76 -1.48 4.90 0.57
N LEU A 77 -2.78 4.96 0.30
CA LEU A 77 -3.29 5.76 -0.83
C LEU A 77 -3.04 7.25 -0.65
N LYS A 78 -3.20 7.80 0.55
CA LYS A 78 -2.89 9.21 0.86
C LYS A 78 -1.42 9.53 0.58
N ILE A 79 -0.52 8.68 1.05
CA ILE A 79 0.92 8.80 0.83
C ILE A 79 1.24 8.67 -0.67
N TRP A 80 0.65 7.66 -1.33
CA TRP A 80 0.84 7.46 -2.77
C TRP A 80 0.37 8.67 -3.61
N GLN A 81 -0.75 9.30 -3.26
CA GLN A 81 -1.25 10.50 -3.93
C GLN A 81 -0.23 11.66 -3.92
N LYS A 82 0.58 11.75 -2.89
CA LYS A 82 1.66 12.74 -2.76
C LYS A 82 2.92 12.36 -3.55
N THR A 83 3.30 11.09 -3.51
CA THR A 83 4.56 10.60 -4.08
C THR A 83 4.46 10.19 -5.55
N LYS A 84 3.27 9.79 -6.03
CA LYS A 84 2.99 9.35 -7.41
C LYS A 84 3.95 8.29 -7.95
N LYS A 85 4.45 7.42 -7.10
CA LYS A 85 5.36 6.33 -7.50
C LYS A 85 4.59 5.18 -8.13
N THR A 86 5.25 4.43 -9.01
CA THR A 86 4.74 3.14 -9.48
C THR A 86 4.88 2.12 -8.35
N VAL A 87 3.81 1.39 -8.06
CA VAL A 87 3.80 0.37 -7.00
C VAL A 87 3.35 -0.95 -7.60
N ILE A 88 4.13 -2.02 -7.37
CA ILE A 88 3.69 -3.40 -7.54
C ILE A 88 3.39 -3.94 -6.15
N PHE A 89 2.12 -4.25 -5.92
CA PHE A 89 1.60 -4.68 -4.63
C PHE A 89 1.13 -6.13 -4.75
N VAL A 90 1.77 -7.04 -4.03
CA VAL A 90 1.37 -8.45 -3.99
C VAL A 90 0.48 -8.66 -2.78
N THR A 91 -0.68 -9.26 -3.00
CA THR A 91 -1.65 -9.58 -1.94
C THR A 91 -2.48 -10.80 -2.33
N HIS A 92 -2.97 -11.52 -1.34
CA HIS A 92 -3.99 -12.54 -1.50
C HIS A 92 -5.41 -12.00 -1.20
N SER A 93 -5.53 -10.72 -0.82
CA SER A 93 -6.81 -10.06 -0.57
C SER A 93 -7.34 -9.41 -1.84
N ILE A 94 -8.47 -9.92 -2.32
CA ILE A 94 -9.17 -9.35 -3.48
C ILE A 94 -9.58 -7.89 -3.21
N GLU A 95 -10.06 -7.61 -1.99
CA GLU A 95 -10.50 -6.27 -1.60
C GLU A 95 -9.35 -5.26 -1.61
N GLU A 96 -8.17 -5.65 -1.12
CA GLU A 96 -6.96 -4.81 -1.23
C GLU A 96 -6.59 -4.56 -2.68
N ALA A 97 -6.55 -5.62 -3.50
CA ALA A 97 -6.22 -5.50 -4.91
C ALA A 97 -7.18 -4.54 -5.63
N THR A 98 -8.48 -4.66 -5.40
CA THR A 98 -9.48 -3.75 -5.99
C THR A 98 -9.37 -2.33 -5.45
N PHE A 99 -9.15 -2.18 -4.14
CA PHE A 99 -9.13 -0.87 -3.49
C PHE A 99 -7.88 -0.05 -3.85
N LEU A 100 -6.71 -0.69 -3.94
CA LEU A 100 -5.44 0.01 -4.10
C LEU A 100 -5.06 0.25 -5.55
N SER A 101 -5.32 -0.69 -6.45
CA SER A 101 -4.68 -0.74 -7.76
C SER A 101 -5.49 -0.10 -8.89
N ASP A 102 -4.79 0.29 -9.95
CA ASP A 102 -5.37 0.67 -11.24
C ASP A 102 -5.51 -0.55 -12.15
N ARG A 103 -4.68 -1.57 -11.95
CA ARG A 103 -4.71 -2.85 -12.67
C ARG A 103 -4.39 -3.99 -11.73
N VAL A 104 -5.15 -5.08 -11.86
CA VAL A 104 -4.96 -6.32 -11.11
C VAL A 104 -4.49 -7.42 -12.05
N LEU A 105 -3.31 -7.95 -11.80
CA LEU A 105 -2.81 -9.15 -12.47
C LEU A 105 -3.21 -10.38 -11.66
N VAL A 106 -4.13 -11.17 -12.19
CA VAL A 106 -4.57 -12.42 -11.56
C VAL A 106 -3.68 -13.57 -12.01
N MET A 107 -3.15 -14.31 -11.04
CA MET A 107 -2.28 -15.46 -11.28
C MET A 107 -2.95 -16.77 -10.85
N SER A 108 -2.64 -17.85 -11.55
CA SER A 108 -3.05 -19.20 -11.14
C SER A 108 -2.24 -19.69 -9.93
N ALA A 109 -2.77 -20.72 -9.26
CA ALA A 109 -1.98 -21.56 -8.37
C ALA A 109 -0.83 -22.27 -9.14
N ARG A 110 -0.11 -23.16 -8.48
CA ARG A 110 1.05 -23.84 -9.06
C ARG A 110 0.72 -24.65 -10.33
N PRO A 111 1.47 -24.47 -11.45
CA PRO A 111 2.50 -23.45 -11.65
C PRO A 111 1.87 -22.07 -11.82
N GLY A 112 2.52 -21.02 -11.28
CA GLY A 112 2.07 -19.64 -11.39
C GLY A 112 2.06 -19.18 -12.85
N ARG A 113 0.87 -18.89 -13.39
CA ARG A 113 0.66 -18.35 -14.74
C ARG A 113 -0.29 -17.17 -14.65
N VAL A 114 -0.12 -16.21 -15.53
CA VAL A 114 -1.08 -15.11 -15.66
C VAL A 114 -2.40 -15.67 -16.18
N LYS A 115 -3.47 -15.48 -15.42
CA LYS A 115 -4.83 -15.78 -15.84
C LYS A 115 -5.42 -14.61 -16.61
N GLU A 116 -5.35 -13.43 -16.02
CA GLU A 116 -5.96 -12.21 -16.59
C GLU A 116 -5.33 -10.95 -16.00
N MET A 117 -5.37 -9.87 -16.78
CA MET A 117 -5.10 -8.49 -16.33
C MET A 117 -6.41 -7.72 -16.34
N VAL A 118 -6.87 -7.28 -15.18
CA VAL A 118 -8.13 -6.56 -15.00
C VAL A 118 -7.84 -5.08 -14.71
N GLU A 119 -8.41 -4.19 -15.51
CA GLU A 119 -8.39 -2.75 -15.24
C GLU A 119 -9.45 -2.39 -14.20
N ILE A 120 -9.07 -1.60 -13.20
CA ILE A 120 -9.95 -1.17 -12.11
C ILE A 120 -10.33 0.29 -12.33
N ASP A 121 -11.48 0.49 -12.98
CA ASP A 121 -12.06 1.79 -13.24
C ASP A 121 -12.90 2.28 -12.04
N LEU A 122 -12.22 2.52 -10.92
CA LEU A 122 -12.80 3.16 -9.74
C LEU A 122 -12.16 4.55 -9.57
N PRO A 123 -12.99 5.60 -9.36
CA PRO A 123 -12.48 6.97 -9.24
C PRO A 123 -11.55 7.12 -8.03
N ARG A 124 -10.63 8.07 -8.11
CA ARG A 124 -9.76 8.50 -7.02
C ARG A 124 -10.16 9.92 -6.56
N PRO A 125 -10.03 10.29 -5.31
CA PRO A 125 -9.48 9.50 -4.19
C PRO A 125 -10.42 8.38 -3.73
N ARG A 126 -9.84 7.23 -3.34
CA ARG A 126 -10.60 6.10 -2.81
C ARG A 126 -10.57 6.11 -1.29
N GLY A 127 -11.70 5.81 -0.68
CA GLY A 127 -11.92 5.77 0.76
C GLY A 127 -13.15 4.93 1.09
N GLU A 128 -13.76 5.16 2.23
CA GLU A 128 -14.94 4.42 2.70
C GLU A 128 -16.09 4.42 1.68
N ALA A 129 -16.36 5.55 1.02
CA ALA A 129 -17.38 5.65 -0.03
C ALA A 129 -17.12 4.68 -1.19
N THR A 130 -15.86 4.45 -1.56
CA THR A 130 -15.48 3.49 -2.60
C THR A 130 -15.82 2.07 -2.21
N ARG A 131 -15.63 1.69 -0.93
CA ARG A 131 -15.94 0.35 -0.42
C ARG A 131 -17.44 0.05 -0.45
N ASN A 132 -18.28 1.10 -0.35
CA ASN A 132 -19.73 1.02 -0.40
C ASN A 132 -20.29 1.14 -1.82
N ASP A 133 -19.46 1.35 -2.83
CA ASP A 133 -19.85 1.47 -4.24
C ASP A 133 -20.17 0.08 -4.83
N SER A 134 -21.23 0.01 -5.63
CA SER A 134 -21.62 -1.23 -6.32
C SER A 134 -20.54 -1.73 -7.26
N LYS A 135 -19.81 -0.84 -7.97
CA LYS A 135 -18.68 -1.21 -8.84
C LYS A 135 -17.57 -1.91 -8.08
N PHE A 136 -17.28 -1.46 -6.84
CA PHE A 136 -16.28 -2.13 -6.00
C PHE A 136 -16.67 -3.58 -5.71
N THR A 137 -17.95 -3.79 -5.37
CA THR A 137 -18.49 -5.13 -5.12
C THR A 137 -18.48 -5.99 -6.41
N GLU A 138 -18.80 -5.40 -7.55
CA GLU A 138 -18.76 -6.08 -8.85
C GLU A 138 -17.34 -6.54 -9.22
N TYR A 139 -16.33 -5.68 -9.06
CA TYR A 139 -14.92 -6.05 -9.26
C TYR A 139 -14.49 -7.17 -8.33
N ASN A 140 -14.82 -7.10 -7.05
CA ASN A 140 -14.49 -8.15 -6.08
C ASN A 140 -15.12 -9.50 -6.47
N LYS A 141 -16.38 -9.48 -6.91
CA LYS A 141 -17.09 -10.68 -7.39
C LYS A 141 -16.43 -11.24 -8.66
N TYR A 142 -16.09 -10.38 -9.61
CA TYR A 142 -15.45 -10.76 -10.86
C TYR A 142 -14.08 -11.39 -10.61
N LEU A 143 -13.22 -10.73 -9.84
CA LEU A 143 -11.89 -11.24 -9.49
C LEU A 143 -11.96 -12.57 -8.75
N ARG A 144 -12.93 -12.75 -7.85
CA ARG A 144 -13.16 -14.02 -7.15
C ARG A 144 -13.52 -15.13 -8.12
N GLY A 145 -14.32 -14.83 -9.13
CA GLY A 145 -14.69 -15.77 -10.19
C GLY A 145 -13.48 -16.23 -11.03
N ILE A 146 -12.51 -15.35 -11.29
CA ILE A 146 -11.29 -15.69 -12.04
C ILE A 146 -10.35 -16.57 -11.20
N ILE A 147 -10.25 -16.29 -9.91
CA ILE A 147 -9.34 -17.01 -9.00
C ILE A 147 -9.83 -18.46 -8.83
N GLY A 148 -11.11 -18.69 -8.75
CA GLY A 148 -11.76 -20.01 -8.64
C GLY A 148 -12.21 -20.32 -7.26
#